data_4403718a7b2ad4f82ecda63abaa307f2
#
_entry.id   4403718a7b2ad4f82ecda63abaa307f2
#
_cell.length_a   1.000
_cell.length_b   1.000
_cell.length_c   1.000
_cell.angle_alpha   90.00
_cell.angle_beta   90.00
_cell.angle_gamma   90.00
#
_symmetry.space_group_name_H-M   'P 1'
#
loop_
_entity.id
_entity.type
_entity.pdbx_description
1 polymer ?
#
loop_
_entity_poly.entity_id
_entity_poly.type
_entity_poly.pdbx_seq_one_letter_code
_entity_poly.pdbx_strand_id
1 'polypeptide(L)'
;MHRRNVSFPIITSRFHAHDNLKQPLLETLDRAVGEHLQGHTDDISKCDWETGRFDYEREWVKLFQPDLFEHLHKWLAEIKYDTFNIGEIWFQQYANGGRHAWHTHSANFTNVYYLDLPEDSPKTEWIDPVTQEHNVFDVKEGDIITFPSWIKHRSTTNLSTGTKTIISWNMDIAISDRFGEENGYD
;
A
#
# COMPACT_ATOMS: atom_id res chain seq x y z
N MET A 1 32.37 17.04 3.09
CA MET A 1 31.08 16.29 3.00
C MET A 1 30.52 16.54 1.61
N HIS A 2 30.41 15.51 0.77
CA HIS A 2 29.80 15.65 -0.57
C HIS A 2 28.34 15.24 -0.50
N ARG A 3 27.43 16.13 -0.84
CA ARG A 3 25.98 15.88 -0.90
C ARG A 3 25.60 15.50 -2.34
N ARG A 4 25.01 14.34 -2.54
CA ARG A 4 24.38 13.95 -3.81
C ARG A 4 22.86 14.04 -3.63
N ASN A 5 22.18 14.65 -4.58
CA ASN A 5 20.73 14.58 -4.65
C ASN A 5 20.35 13.27 -5.34
N VAL A 6 19.59 12.46 -4.66
CA VAL A 6 19.03 11.22 -5.20
C VAL A 6 17.52 11.39 -5.25
N SER A 7 16.93 11.14 -6.42
CA SER A 7 15.48 11.05 -6.55
C SER A 7 15.01 9.66 -6.12
N PHE A 8 13.82 9.58 -5.53
CA PHE A 8 13.18 8.34 -5.17
C PHE A 8 11.88 8.18 -5.96
N PRO A 9 11.51 6.96 -6.36
CA PRO A 9 10.29 6.75 -7.12
C PRO A 9 9.06 6.78 -6.21
N ILE A 10 8.04 7.52 -6.65
CA ILE A 10 6.65 7.36 -6.23
C ILE A 10 5.89 6.95 -7.48
N ILE A 11 5.27 5.79 -7.46
CA ILE A 11 4.68 5.18 -8.67
C ILE A 11 3.20 4.92 -8.42
N THR A 12 2.36 5.47 -9.28
CA THR A 12 0.93 5.16 -9.32
C THR A 12 0.65 4.27 -10.51
N SER A 13 -0.03 3.16 -10.30
CA SER A 13 -0.43 2.23 -11.35
C SER A 13 -1.87 1.78 -11.19
N ARG A 14 -2.57 1.56 -12.30
CA ARG A 14 -3.92 1.00 -12.28
C ARG A 14 -3.86 -0.50 -12.03
N PHE A 15 -4.56 -1.01 -11.02
CA PHE A 15 -4.68 -2.45 -10.80
C PHE A 15 -5.60 -3.06 -11.85
N HIS A 16 -5.05 -3.91 -12.71
CA HIS A 16 -5.74 -4.43 -13.87
C HIS A 16 -6.98 -5.28 -13.54
N ALA A 17 -6.98 -5.95 -12.40
CA ALA A 17 -8.06 -6.83 -11.96
C ALA A 17 -9.12 -6.11 -11.10
N HIS A 18 -9.02 -4.78 -10.90
CA HIS A 18 -9.87 -4.04 -9.99
C HIS A 18 -11.36 -4.30 -10.21
N ASP A 19 -11.82 -4.13 -11.44
CA ASP A 19 -13.23 -4.19 -11.76
C ASP A 19 -13.85 -5.59 -11.50
N ASN A 20 -13.02 -6.65 -11.63
CA ASN A 20 -13.43 -8.02 -11.34
C ASN A 20 -13.33 -8.40 -9.87
N LEU A 21 -12.34 -7.84 -9.16
CA LEU A 21 -12.03 -8.22 -7.78
C LEU A 21 -12.65 -7.31 -6.72
N LYS A 22 -13.05 -6.09 -7.06
CA LYS A 22 -13.57 -5.13 -6.07
C LYS A 22 -14.66 -5.74 -5.21
N GLN A 23 -15.76 -6.18 -5.83
CA GLN A 23 -16.90 -6.69 -5.09
C GLN A 23 -16.58 -7.99 -4.32
N PRO A 24 -15.96 -9.02 -4.92
CA PRO A 24 -15.55 -10.22 -4.19
C PRO A 24 -14.62 -9.93 -3.00
N LEU A 25 -13.67 -9.00 -3.15
CA LEU A 25 -12.79 -8.61 -2.04
C LEU A 25 -13.58 -7.92 -0.91
N LEU A 26 -14.45 -6.97 -1.21
CA LEU A 26 -15.26 -6.31 -0.20
C LEU A 26 -16.10 -7.33 0.59
N GLU A 27 -16.73 -8.30 -0.08
CA GLU A 27 -17.51 -9.35 0.56
C GLU A 27 -16.66 -10.26 1.47
N THR A 28 -15.41 -10.57 1.08
CA THR A 28 -14.49 -11.34 1.94
C THR A 28 -13.98 -10.51 3.11
N LEU A 29 -13.70 -9.23 2.90
CA LEU A 29 -13.27 -8.31 3.96
C LEU A 29 -14.38 -8.05 4.99
N ASP A 30 -15.63 -8.03 4.58
CA ASP A 30 -16.77 -7.89 5.50
C ASP A 30 -16.84 -9.06 6.49
N ARG A 31 -16.54 -10.27 6.03
CA ARG A 31 -16.48 -11.50 6.85
C ARG A 31 -15.14 -11.69 7.57
N ALA A 32 -14.09 -11.04 7.12
CA ALA A 32 -12.77 -11.20 7.70
C ALA A 32 -12.73 -10.76 9.17
N VAL A 33 -11.90 -11.44 9.96
CA VAL A 33 -11.55 -11.00 11.30
C VAL A 33 -10.73 -9.71 11.20
N GLY A 34 -11.09 -8.73 11.99
CA GLY A 34 -10.40 -7.44 12.08
C GLY A 34 -10.82 -6.71 13.34
N GLU A 35 -9.96 -5.83 13.80
CA GLU A 35 -10.15 -5.07 15.02
C GLU A 35 -10.37 -3.59 14.71
N HIS A 36 -11.13 -2.92 15.57
CA HIS A 36 -11.18 -1.46 15.62
C HIS A 36 -9.93 -0.97 16.34
N LEU A 37 -9.01 -0.36 15.58
CA LEU A 37 -7.81 0.25 16.15
C LEU A 37 -8.11 1.69 16.54
N GLN A 38 -8.37 1.91 17.82
CA GLN A 38 -8.66 3.21 18.38
C GLN A 38 -7.56 3.64 19.36
N GLY A 39 -6.95 4.78 19.07
CA GLY A 39 -5.91 5.40 19.89
C GLY A 39 -6.09 6.92 19.97
N HIS A 40 -5.13 7.60 20.59
CA HIS A 40 -5.16 9.06 20.70
C HIS A 40 -5.19 9.75 19.33
N THR A 41 -4.48 9.19 18.34
CA THR A 41 -4.29 9.76 17.00
C THR A 41 -4.91 8.93 15.89
N ASP A 42 -5.23 7.67 16.17
CA ASP A 42 -5.73 6.71 15.20
C ASP A 42 -7.18 6.33 15.51
N ASP A 43 -7.94 6.12 14.45
CA ASP A 43 -9.29 5.58 14.47
C ASP A 43 -9.52 4.83 13.15
N ILE A 44 -9.15 3.54 13.14
CA ILE A 44 -9.31 2.67 11.98
C ILE A 44 -10.46 1.72 12.31
N SER A 45 -11.58 1.88 11.64
CA SER A 45 -12.84 1.22 11.96
C SER A 45 -12.75 -0.31 11.93
N LYS A 46 -11.95 -0.86 11.02
CA LYS A 46 -11.64 -2.29 10.94
C LYS A 46 -10.27 -2.49 10.28
N CYS A 47 -9.43 -3.29 10.89
CA CYS A 47 -8.09 -3.60 10.39
C CYS A 47 -7.65 -4.97 10.90
N ASP A 48 -6.90 -5.72 10.08
CA ASP A 48 -6.34 -7.01 10.49
C ASP A 48 -4.82 -6.97 10.69
N TRP A 49 -4.24 -5.78 10.87
CA TRP A 49 -2.81 -5.59 11.12
C TRP A 49 -2.29 -6.42 12.29
N GLU A 50 -2.92 -6.31 13.46
CA GLU A 50 -2.45 -7.00 14.66
C GLU A 50 -2.69 -8.50 14.61
N THR A 51 -3.79 -8.93 13.97
CA THR A 51 -4.25 -10.31 13.99
C THR A 51 -3.75 -11.15 12.84
N GLY A 52 -3.40 -10.52 11.70
CA GLY A 52 -3.23 -11.30 10.48
C GLY A 52 -2.15 -10.86 9.50
N ARG A 53 -1.42 -9.76 9.70
CA ARG A 53 -0.52 -9.19 8.67
C ARG A 53 0.54 -10.16 8.11
N PHE A 54 0.85 -11.23 8.83
CA PHE A 54 1.77 -12.30 8.40
C PHE A 54 1.05 -13.58 7.97
N ASP A 55 -0.27 -13.64 8.08
CA ASP A 55 -1.06 -14.81 7.68
C ASP A 55 -1.52 -14.68 6.23
N TYR A 56 -0.86 -15.38 5.33
CA TYR A 56 -1.19 -15.40 3.91
C TYR A 56 -2.31 -16.39 3.56
N GLU A 57 -2.78 -17.19 4.52
CA GLU A 57 -3.86 -18.16 4.33
C GLU A 57 -5.27 -17.54 4.46
N ARG A 58 -5.37 -16.25 4.85
CA ARG A 58 -6.64 -15.53 4.91
C ARG A 58 -7.36 -15.54 3.55
N GLU A 59 -8.68 -15.74 3.58
CA GLU A 59 -9.53 -15.87 2.37
C GLU A 59 -9.31 -14.71 1.38
N TRP A 60 -9.34 -13.48 1.87
CA TRP A 60 -9.17 -12.31 1.04
C TRP A 60 -7.75 -12.19 0.44
N VAL A 61 -6.72 -12.64 1.16
CA VAL A 61 -5.34 -12.65 0.65
C VAL A 61 -5.23 -13.66 -0.50
N LYS A 62 -5.73 -14.87 -0.32
CA LYS A 62 -5.75 -15.90 -1.37
C LYS A 62 -6.51 -15.46 -2.62
N LEU A 63 -7.59 -14.69 -2.44
CA LEU A 63 -8.33 -14.12 -3.54
C LEU A 63 -7.56 -13.04 -4.29
N PHE A 64 -6.85 -12.18 -3.56
CA PHE A 64 -6.13 -11.02 -4.10
C PHE A 64 -4.75 -11.37 -4.70
N GLN A 65 -4.04 -12.29 -4.08
CA GLN A 65 -2.63 -12.59 -4.33
C GLN A 65 -2.29 -12.96 -5.78
N PRO A 66 -3.05 -13.80 -6.51
CA PRO A 66 -2.68 -14.17 -7.88
C PRO A 66 -2.57 -12.96 -8.82
N ASP A 67 -3.58 -12.10 -8.82
CA ASP A 67 -3.61 -10.90 -9.66
C ASP A 67 -2.62 -9.83 -9.16
N LEU A 68 -2.41 -9.74 -7.83
CA LEU A 68 -1.39 -8.88 -7.25
C LEU A 68 0.01 -9.29 -7.74
N PHE A 69 0.33 -10.57 -7.71
CA PHE A 69 1.65 -11.05 -8.15
C PHE A 69 1.87 -10.81 -9.65
N GLU A 70 0.85 -11.01 -10.49
CA GLU A 70 0.93 -10.66 -11.90
C GLU A 70 1.20 -9.16 -12.10
N HIS A 71 0.51 -8.30 -11.33
CA HIS A 71 0.70 -6.87 -11.35
C HIS A 71 2.13 -6.47 -10.92
N LEU A 72 2.63 -7.05 -9.82
CA LEU A 72 3.97 -6.76 -9.30
C LEU A 72 5.08 -7.22 -10.25
N HIS A 73 4.94 -8.36 -10.91
CA HIS A 73 5.93 -8.81 -11.91
C HIS A 73 6.02 -7.84 -13.09
N LYS A 74 4.89 -7.32 -13.57
CA LYS A 74 4.88 -6.29 -14.63
C LYS A 74 5.55 -5.01 -14.17
N TRP A 75 5.24 -4.55 -12.96
CA TRP A 75 5.82 -3.37 -12.36
C TRP A 75 7.34 -3.50 -12.16
N LEU A 76 7.81 -4.64 -11.62
CA LEU A 76 9.24 -4.91 -11.42
C LEU A 76 10.03 -4.87 -12.73
N ALA A 77 9.48 -5.44 -13.80
CA ALA A 77 10.13 -5.44 -15.12
C ALA A 77 10.37 -4.00 -15.63
N GLU A 78 9.46 -3.07 -15.37
CA GLU A 78 9.61 -1.65 -15.75
C GLU A 78 10.73 -0.95 -15.00
N ILE A 79 10.94 -1.28 -13.72
CA ILE A 79 11.99 -0.69 -12.89
C ILE A 79 13.30 -1.50 -12.87
N LYS A 80 13.39 -2.57 -13.69
CA LYS A 80 14.56 -3.43 -13.86
C LYS A 80 14.96 -4.19 -12.58
N TYR A 81 13.97 -4.63 -11.81
CA TYR A 81 14.11 -5.59 -10.73
C TYR A 81 13.37 -6.87 -11.14
N ASP A 82 13.70 -8.00 -10.52
CA ASP A 82 13.13 -9.29 -10.90
C ASP A 82 12.56 -10.09 -9.73
N THR A 83 12.87 -9.69 -8.52
CA THR A 83 12.38 -10.36 -7.32
C THR A 83 11.73 -9.39 -6.35
N PHE A 84 10.71 -9.87 -5.66
CA PHE A 84 10.11 -9.17 -4.54
C PHE A 84 9.76 -10.14 -3.42
N ASN A 85 9.69 -9.61 -2.21
CA ASN A 85 9.17 -10.30 -1.04
C ASN A 85 8.16 -9.41 -0.34
N ILE A 86 6.92 -9.87 -0.21
CA ILE A 86 5.91 -9.21 0.60
C ILE A 86 6.12 -9.69 2.04
N GLY A 87 6.56 -8.82 2.94
CA GLY A 87 6.78 -9.15 4.34
C GLY A 87 5.49 -9.12 5.16
N GLU A 88 4.62 -8.18 4.87
CA GLU A 88 3.37 -7.93 5.60
C GLU A 88 2.30 -7.47 4.61
N ILE A 89 1.06 -7.92 4.80
CA ILE A 89 -0.10 -7.50 4.03
C ILE A 89 -1.32 -7.40 4.94
N TRP A 90 -2.10 -6.31 4.84
CA TRP A 90 -3.27 -6.07 5.67
C TRP A 90 -4.29 -5.19 4.96
N PHE A 91 -5.54 -5.21 5.43
CA PHE A 91 -6.54 -4.24 5.01
C PHE A 91 -6.85 -3.23 6.11
N GLN A 92 -7.39 -2.09 5.70
CA GLN A 92 -7.87 -1.03 6.59
C GLN A 92 -9.17 -0.45 6.03
N GLN A 93 -10.16 -0.30 6.91
CA GLN A 93 -11.42 0.37 6.63
C GLN A 93 -11.56 1.61 7.51
N TYR A 94 -11.91 2.71 6.89
CA TYR A 94 -12.11 4.00 7.53
C TYR A 94 -13.56 4.44 7.32
N ALA A 95 -14.42 4.23 8.31
CA ALA A 95 -15.76 4.81 8.35
C ALA A 95 -15.68 6.33 8.58
N ASN A 96 -16.83 7.02 8.64
CA ASN A 96 -16.86 8.43 8.98
C ASN A 96 -16.14 8.67 10.33
N GLY A 97 -15.24 9.65 10.37
CA GLY A 97 -14.36 9.93 11.51
C GLY A 97 -13.04 9.16 11.52
N GLY A 98 -12.94 8.11 10.72
CA GLY A 98 -11.75 7.24 10.65
C GLY A 98 -10.50 7.97 10.15
N ARG A 99 -9.35 7.70 10.77
CA ARG A 99 -8.05 8.33 10.45
C ARG A 99 -6.88 7.44 10.88
N HIS A 100 -5.71 7.71 10.32
CA HIS A 100 -4.44 7.09 10.71
C HIS A 100 -3.36 8.17 10.73
N ALA A 101 -2.65 8.28 11.84
CA ALA A 101 -1.65 9.32 12.09
C ALA A 101 -0.42 9.23 11.18
N TRP A 102 0.45 10.22 11.26
CA TRP A 102 1.74 10.23 10.58
C TRP A 102 2.64 9.09 11.04
N HIS A 103 3.03 8.22 10.10
CA HIS A 103 3.89 7.06 10.34
C HIS A 103 4.80 6.75 9.15
N THR A 104 5.69 5.78 9.32
CA THR A 104 6.58 5.20 8.31
C THR A 104 6.63 3.68 8.50
N HIS A 105 7.20 2.97 7.55
CA HIS A 105 7.43 1.52 7.62
C HIS A 105 8.91 1.18 7.43
N SER A 106 9.29 -0.09 7.64
CA SER A 106 10.69 -0.55 7.65
C SER A 106 11.13 -1.35 6.43
N ALA A 107 10.25 -1.59 5.44
CA ALA A 107 10.60 -2.27 4.18
C ALA A 107 11.23 -1.30 3.15
N ASN A 108 11.58 -1.79 1.97
CA ASN A 108 12.00 -0.92 0.87
C ASN A 108 10.84 -0.05 0.38
N PHE A 109 9.68 -0.66 0.13
CA PHE A 109 8.48 -0.01 -0.36
C PHE A 109 7.25 -0.35 0.46
N THR A 110 6.41 0.65 0.63
CA THR A 110 5.03 0.52 1.10
C THR A 110 4.11 0.73 -0.08
N ASN A 111 3.07 -0.07 -0.14
CA ASN A 111 2.09 -0.06 -1.21
C ASN A 111 0.70 0.11 -0.61
N VAL A 112 -0.15 0.87 -1.32
CA VAL A 112 -1.55 1.07 -0.94
C VAL A 112 -2.43 0.88 -2.17
N TYR A 113 -3.28 -0.12 -2.15
CA TYR A 113 -4.34 -0.33 -3.13
C TYR A 113 -5.64 0.27 -2.63
N TYR A 114 -6.20 1.20 -3.40
CA TYR A 114 -7.47 1.85 -3.09
C TYR A 114 -8.63 0.99 -3.62
N LEU A 115 -9.04 0.01 -2.81
CA LEU A 115 -10.09 -0.95 -3.17
C LEU A 115 -11.47 -0.29 -3.28
N ASP A 116 -11.81 0.57 -2.30
CA ASP A 116 -13.04 1.37 -2.31
C ASP A 116 -12.72 2.78 -1.80
N LEU A 117 -12.91 3.76 -2.67
CA LEU A 117 -12.58 5.16 -2.40
C LEU A 117 -13.78 6.05 -2.73
N PRO A 118 -14.75 6.19 -1.80
CA PRO A 118 -15.87 7.10 -1.97
C PRO A 118 -15.43 8.51 -2.35
N GLU A 119 -16.21 9.24 -3.14
CA GLU A 119 -15.83 10.50 -3.80
C GLU A 119 -15.22 11.52 -2.84
N ASP A 120 -15.77 11.70 -1.66
CA ASP A 120 -15.30 12.67 -0.66
C ASP A 120 -14.33 12.05 0.39
N SER A 121 -13.84 10.82 0.16
CA SER A 121 -12.90 10.19 1.07
C SER A 121 -11.51 10.78 0.94
N PRO A 122 -10.76 10.92 2.06
CA PRO A 122 -9.41 11.45 2.02
C PRO A 122 -8.47 10.48 1.32
N LYS A 123 -7.64 11.02 0.44
CA LYS A 123 -6.48 10.33 -0.11
C LYS A 123 -5.34 10.34 0.90
N THR A 124 -4.34 9.49 0.69
CA THR A 124 -3.17 9.46 1.56
C THR A 124 -2.33 10.73 1.37
N GLU A 125 -2.01 11.39 2.48
CA GLU A 125 -1.07 12.51 2.52
C GLU A 125 0.34 12.03 2.83
N TRP A 126 1.33 12.74 2.33
CA TRP A 126 2.73 12.48 2.58
C TRP A 126 3.54 13.77 2.71
N ILE A 127 4.70 13.69 3.38
CA ILE A 127 5.63 14.80 3.53
C ILE A 127 6.80 14.58 2.59
N ASP A 128 7.05 15.55 1.71
CA ASP A 128 8.26 15.54 0.89
C ASP A 128 9.50 15.62 1.80
N PRO A 129 10.39 14.61 1.76
CA PRO A 129 11.53 14.57 2.67
C PRO A 129 12.58 15.65 2.38
N VAL A 130 12.55 16.27 1.21
CA VAL A 130 13.49 17.33 0.79
C VAL A 130 12.95 18.70 1.11
N THR A 131 11.71 19.00 0.68
CA THR A 131 11.08 20.32 0.84
C THR A 131 10.32 20.47 2.14
N GLN A 132 9.97 19.35 2.79
CA GLN A 132 9.09 19.26 3.97
C GLN A 132 7.65 19.75 3.70
N GLU A 133 7.27 19.86 2.45
CA GLU A 133 5.92 20.20 2.05
C GLU A 133 4.97 19.03 2.23
N HIS A 134 3.73 19.33 2.60
CA HIS A 134 2.65 18.36 2.65
C HIS A 134 2.03 18.21 1.27
N ASN A 135 1.94 16.99 0.82
CA ASN A 135 1.39 16.62 -0.46
C ASN A 135 0.30 15.56 -0.29
N VAL A 136 -0.51 15.38 -1.32
CA VAL A 136 -1.52 14.32 -1.42
C VAL A 136 -1.19 13.48 -2.64
N PHE A 137 -1.26 12.16 -2.52
CA PHE A 137 -1.09 11.30 -3.69
C PHE A 137 -2.26 11.50 -4.67
N ASP A 138 -1.93 11.69 -5.94
CA ASP A 138 -2.95 11.75 -7.00
C ASP A 138 -3.34 10.32 -7.40
N VAL A 139 -4.39 9.81 -6.77
CA VAL A 139 -4.89 8.45 -6.92
C VAL A 139 -6.40 8.44 -7.09
N LYS A 140 -6.89 7.37 -7.69
CA LYS A 140 -8.32 7.06 -7.84
C LYS A 140 -8.60 5.67 -7.26
N GLU A 141 -9.86 5.36 -7.07
CA GLU A 141 -10.29 4.01 -6.78
C GLU A 141 -9.75 3.04 -7.84
N GLY A 142 -9.20 1.91 -7.40
CA GLY A 142 -8.56 0.92 -8.24
C GLY A 142 -7.09 1.17 -8.56
N ASP A 143 -6.51 2.28 -8.07
CA ASP A 143 -5.08 2.51 -8.21
C ASP A 143 -4.29 1.87 -7.08
N ILE A 144 -3.06 1.49 -7.40
CA ILE A 144 -2.02 1.12 -6.43
C ILE A 144 -0.98 2.23 -6.45
N ILE A 145 -0.64 2.75 -5.27
CA ILE A 145 0.51 3.63 -5.10
C ILE A 145 1.63 2.88 -4.40
N THR A 146 2.84 2.99 -4.94
CA THR A 146 4.07 2.43 -4.39
C THR A 146 5.05 3.55 -4.10
N PHE A 147 5.56 3.60 -2.88
CA PHE A 147 6.52 4.63 -2.44
C PHE A 147 7.51 4.07 -1.41
N PRO A 148 8.70 4.67 -1.27
CA PRO A 148 9.66 4.24 -0.27
C PRO A 148 9.08 4.26 1.14
N SER A 149 9.24 3.17 1.88
CA SER A 149 8.60 2.96 3.19
C SER A 149 8.97 3.99 4.26
N TRP A 150 10.11 4.66 4.11
CA TRP A 150 10.57 5.72 5.01
C TRP A 150 9.91 7.08 4.76
N ILE A 151 9.09 7.23 3.69
CA ILE A 151 8.30 8.45 3.47
C ILE A 151 7.20 8.53 4.52
N LYS A 152 7.20 9.63 5.26
CA LYS A 152 6.20 9.89 6.29
C LYS A 152 4.86 10.19 5.64
N HIS A 153 3.84 9.41 5.99
CA HIS A 153 2.51 9.50 5.39
C HIS A 153 1.39 9.26 6.42
N ARG A 154 0.16 9.62 6.05
CA ARG A 154 -1.03 9.44 6.88
C ARG A 154 -2.31 9.29 6.07
N SER A 155 -3.39 8.83 6.71
CA SER A 155 -4.78 9.03 6.25
C SER A 155 -5.45 10.07 7.12
N THR A 156 -5.85 11.21 6.56
CA THR A 156 -6.63 12.22 7.31
C THR A 156 -8.02 11.71 7.62
N THR A 157 -8.76 12.46 8.45
CA THR A 157 -10.10 12.07 8.88
C THR A 157 -11.04 11.91 7.68
N ASN A 158 -11.66 10.74 7.58
CA ASN A 158 -12.72 10.47 6.61
C ASN A 158 -13.99 11.23 7.01
N LEU A 159 -14.34 12.24 6.25
CA LEU A 159 -15.57 13.03 6.44
C LEU A 159 -16.70 12.60 5.49
N SER A 160 -16.43 11.65 4.60
CA SER A 160 -17.45 11.10 3.70
C SER A 160 -18.47 10.25 4.44
N THR A 161 -19.63 10.01 3.83
CA THR A 161 -20.64 9.07 4.34
C THR A 161 -20.31 7.61 4.02
N GLY A 162 -19.34 7.38 3.13
CA GLY A 162 -18.88 6.06 2.74
C GLY A 162 -17.71 5.56 3.55
N THR A 163 -17.45 4.27 3.50
CA THR A 163 -16.28 3.64 4.13
C THR A 163 -15.17 3.52 3.09
N LYS A 164 -14.07 4.23 3.30
CA LYS A 164 -12.85 4.03 2.52
C LYS A 164 -12.22 2.70 2.90
N THR A 165 -11.93 1.85 1.90
CA THR A 165 -11.27 0.55 2.10
C THR A 165 -9.99 0.50 1.28
N ILE A 166 -8.88 0.22 1.94
CA ILE A 166 -7.57 0.01 1.31
C ILE A 166 -6.98 -1.34 1.70
N ILE A 167 -6.14 -1.88 0.81
CA ILE A 167 -5.25 -3.01 1.11
C ILE A 167 -3.83 -2.47 1.02
N SER A 168 -3.04 -2.70 2.07
CA SER A 168 -1.65 -2.25 2.15
C SER A 168 -0.70 -3.42 2.32
N TRP A 169 0.51 -3.29 1.82
CA TRP A 169 1.57 -4.26 2.06
C TRP A 169 2.94 -3.59 2.05
N ASN A 170 3.84 -4.18 2.81
CA ASN A 170 5.26 -3.83 2.82
C ASN A 170 6.03 -4.82 1.95
N MET A 171 6.90 -4.31 1.10
CA MET A 171 7.60 -5.10 0.09
C MET A 171 9.07 -4.74 0.03
N ASP A 172 9.92 -5.75 -0.01
CA ASP A 172 11.32 -5.64 -0.39
C ASP A 172 11.51 -6.11 -1.82
N ILE A 173 12.41 -5.47 -2.55
CA ILE A 173 12.76 -5.81 -3.92
C ILE A 173 14.25 -6.09 -4.02
N ALA A 174 14.63 -6.98 -4.94
CA ALA A 174 16.01 -7.30 -5.22
C ALA A 174 16.22 -7.62 -6.71
N ILE A 175 17.49 -7.57 -7.12
CA ILE A 175 17.95 -8.13 -8.40
C ILE A 175 18.51 -9.52 -8.07
N SER A 176 18.06 -10.55 -8.78
CA SER A 176 18.59 -11.90 -8.59
C SER A 176 20.07 -11.97 -9.03
N ASP A 177 20.83 -12.89 -8.45
CA ASP A 177 22.25 -13.09 -8.75
C ASP A 177 22.53 -13.31 -10.25
N ARG A 178 21.56 -13.86 -11.00
CA ARG A 178 21.67 -14.03 -12.46
C ARG A 178 21.83 -12.71 -13.21
N PHE A 179 21.18 -11.63 -12.75
CA PHE A 179 21.33 -10.30 -13.34
C PHE A 179 22.64 -9.63 -12.93
N GLY A 180 23.21 -9.97 -11.77
CA GLY A 180 24.52 -9.49 -11.31
C GLY A 180 25.65 -10.02 -12.19
N GLU A 181 25.60 -11.31 -12.53
CA GLU A 181 26.61 -11.96 -13.38
C GLU A 181 26.62 -11.43 -14.84
N GLU A 182 25.45 -11.12 -15.41
CA GLU A 182 25.33 -10.60 -16.78
C GLU A 182 25.78 -9.12 -16.90
N ASN A 183 25.73 -8.34 -15.85
CA ASN A 183 26.04 -6.90 -15.86
C ASN A 183 27.43 -6.57 -15.32
N GLY A 184 28.27 -7.54 -14.99
CA GLY A 184 29.69 -7.34 -14.66
C GLY A 184 29.94 -6.41 -13.48
N TYR A 185 29.14 -6.49 -12.45
CA TYR A 185 29.44 -5.88 -11.16
C TYR A 185 30.40 -6.77 -10.38
N ASP A 186 31.71 -6.65 -10.70
CA ASP A 186 32.84 -7.08 -9.86
C ASP A 186 33.16 -6.02 -8.80
#